data_665ee0b44ba9f3f39519ac2cfa4317e1
#
_entry.id   665ee0b44ba9f3f39519ac2cfa4317e1
#
_cell.length_a   1.000
_cell.length_b   1.000
_cell.length_c   1.000
_cell.angle_alpha   90.00
_cell.angle_beta   90.00
_cell.angle_gamma   90.00
#
_symmetry.space_group_name_H-M   'P 1'
#
loop_
_entity.id
_entity.type
_entity.pdbx_description
1 polymer ?
#
loop_
_entity_poly.entity_id
_entity_poly.type
_entity_poly.pdbx_seq_one_letter_code
_entity_poly.pdbx_strand_id
1 'polypeptide(L)'
;MRVHDTDAYINLLLPKTLARHNVADSERGLIQELSYGALRWQLQYDSVIDHFTKGKELSQPIRGALQLGLHQLFRMRVPTHAAINETVNLAKRIEPRAAGLVNAVLRNAEREGLEKLLSELTDGLSESRRLEILHSHPAWVIDSLRESLRIDGRESELVQLLTANNETPDTFLAASDKEAVAALVAQGLQATPQSPIGFQVDGNPEPYLSLGNIRVQDLGSQLVALVTAGLANLSGKTLDMCSGPGGKSAILQGRIRTSGGELDCMEPQEHRAELVREALGVNPIGRVIVAPGQQADPNSYDTILLDAPCSGLGSVRRKPESRHRKKQSQLASLSSVQRELLEASYAALKSGGVLVYATCSPLIEETITPIQDILAKHQDLELVDLKPVMKEISPDLHLNQSRKTIQLWTHLHGTDAMFMAALRKK
;
A
#
# COMPACT_ATOMS: atom_id res chain seq x y z
N MET A 1 18.02 -3.46 9.46
CA MET A 1 18.63 -4.78 9.26
C MET A 1 17.62 -5.83 8.86
N ARG A 2 16.74 -6.35 9.73
CA ARG A 2 15.81 -7.43 9.32
C ARG A 2 14.95 -7.11 8.09
N VAL A 3 14.58 -5.85 7.88
CA VAL A 3 13.84 -5.43 6.68
C VAL A 3 14.66 -5.62 5.39
N HIS A 4 15.99 -5.47 5.45
CA HIS A 4 16.86 -5.68 4.29
C HIS A 4 17.23 -7.16 4.07
N ASP A 5 17.29 -7.92 5.17
CA ASP A 5 17.80 -9.30 5.16
C ASP A 5 16.67 -10.35 4.99
N THR A 6 15.41 -9.94 5.10
CA THR A 6 14.24 -10.83 5.02
C THR A 6 13.13 -10.19 4.17
N ASP A 7 12.14 -10.99 3.78
CA ASP A 7 10.92 -10.50 3.12
C ASP A 7 9.92 -9.81 4.07
N ALA A 8 10.30 -9.59 5.34
CA ALA A 8 9.43 -8.95 6.32
C ALA A 8 9.21 -7.47 6.02
N TYR A 9 7.96 -7.05 5.99
CA TYR A 9 7.57 -5.65 5.84
C TYR A 9 7.65 -4.89 7.16
N ILE A 10 8.08 -3.61 7.10
CA ILE A 10 8.28 -2.77 8.29
C ILE A 10 6.99 -2.61 9.11
N ASN A 11 5.85 -2.48 8.45
CA ASN A 11 4.54 -2.35 9.09
C ASN A 11 4.11 -3.59 9.90
N LEU A 12 4.67 -4.77 9.61
CA LEU A 12 4.45 -6.01 10.37
C LEU A 12 5.57 -6.26 11.39
N LEU A 13 6.79 -5.87 11.04
CA LEU A 13 7.97 -6.13 11.87
C LEU A 13 8.08 -5.16 13.04
N LEU A 14 7.86 -3.86 12.80
CA LEU A 14 8.10 -2.82 13.79
C LEU A 14 7.17 -2.95 15.01
N PRO A 15 5.84 -3.10 14.88
CA PRO A 15 4.94 -3.27 16.03
C PRO A 15 5.33 -4.47 16.89
N LYS A 16 5.64 -5.62 16.28
CA LYS A 16 6.10 -6.82 16.99
C LYS A 16 7.43 -6.60 17.73
N THR A 17 8.32 -5.80 17.13
CA THR A 17 9.61 -5.48 17.74
C THR A 17 9.43 -4.54 18.94
N LEU A 18 8.59 -3.50 18.79
CA LEU A 18 8.29 -2.55 19.88
C LEU A 18 7.62 -3.26 21.07
N ALA A 19 6.65 -4.14 20.81
CA ALA A 19 6.00 -4.93 21.85
C ALA A 19 6.98 -5.86 22.57
N ARG A 20 7.84 -6.56 21.82
CA ARG A 20 8.86 -7.48 22.38
C ARG A 20 9.85 -6.78 23.33
N HIS A 21 10.17 -5.52 23.04
CA HIS A 21 11.14 -4.76 23.84
C HIS A 21 10.49 -3.83 24.86
N ASN A 22 9.16 -3.91 25.05
CA ASN A 22 8.39 -3.08 25.99
C ASN A 22 8.71 -1.58 25.85
N VAL A 23 8.77 -1.10 24.60
CA VAL A 23 9.09 0.30 24.31
C VAL A 23 7.95 1.19 24.79
N ALA A 24 8.30 2.25 25.54
CA ALA A 24 7.34 3.23 26.04
C ALA A 24 6.57 3.92 24.90
N ASP A 25 5.31 4.22 25.09
CA ASP A 25 4.45 4.85 24.07
C ASP A 25 5.00 6.19 23.61
N SER A 26 5.62 6.96 24.50
CA SER A 26 6.27 8.24 24.18
C SER A 26 7.46 8.11 23.19
N GLU A 27 8.09 6.93 23.10
CA GLU A 27 9.25 6.68 22.23
C GLU A 27 8.84 6.05 20.89
N ARG A 28 7.66 5.45 20.83
CA ARG A 28 7.18 4.71 19.62
C ARG A 28 7.14 5.59 18.40
N GLY A 29 6.64 6.83 18.52
CA GLY A 29 6.57 7.78 17.41
C GLY A 29 7.95 8.12 16.83
N LEU A 30 8.95 8.34 17.69
CA LEU A 30 10.32 8.59 17.27
C LEU A 30 10.93 7.38 16.53
N ILE A 31 10.76 6.18 17.08
CA ILE A 31 11.29 4.96 16.48
C ILE A 31 10.59 4.68 15.14
N GLN A 32 9.29 4.94 15.05
CA GLN A 32 8.52 4.81 13.83
C GLN A 32 9.03 5.77 12.76
N GLU A 33 9.18 7.07 13.09
CA GLU A 33 9.69 8.07 12.15
C GLU A 33 11.10 7.72 11.67
N LEU A 34 12.02 7.36 12.57
CA LEU A 34 13.37 6.92 12.21
C LEU A 34 13.36 5.72 11.25
N SER A 35 12.51 4.73 11.54
CA SER A 35 12.51 3.47 10.79
C SER A 35 11.87 3.65 9.41
N TYR A 36 10.66 4.24 9.35
CA TYR A 36 9.96 4.46 8.09
C TYR A 36 10.63 5.54 7.24
N GLY A 37 11.10 6.62 7.88
CA GLY A 37 11.75 7.73 7.19
C GLY A 37 13.07 7.31 6.56
N ALA A 38 13.91 6.57 7.26
CA ALA A 38 15.16 6.04 6.70
C ALA A 38 14.92 5.13 5.48
N LEU A 39 13.90 4.26 5.54
CA LEU A 39 13.53 3.41 4.40
C LEU A 39 12.92 4.21 3.24
N ARG A 40 12.10 5.22 3.53
CA ARG A 40 11.46 6.08 2.54
C ARG A 40 12.48 6.84 1.69
N TRP A 41 13.54 7.30 2.32
CA TRP A 41 14.59 8.09 1.68
C TRP A 41 15.88 7.31 1.41
N GLN A 42 15.82 5.99 1.42
CA GLN A 42 16.97 5.09 1.33
C GLN A 42 17.86 5.40 0.12
N LEU A 43 17.33 5.51 -1.10
CA LEU A 43 18.16 5.74 -2.30
C LEU A 43 18.86 7.10 -2.27
N GLN A 44 18.20 8.12 -1.73
CA GLN A 44 18.82 9.44 -1.55
C GLN A 44 19.98 9.35 -0.56
N TYR A 45 19.78 8.67 0.58
CA TYR A 45 20.84 8.52 1.58
C TYR A 45 21.96 7.62 1.08
N ASP A 46 21.66 6.57 0.34
CA ASP A 46 22.69 5.72 -0.27
C ASP A 46 23.55 6.52 -1.25
N SER A 47 22.98 7.40 -2.05
CA SER A 47 23.73 8.29 -2.95
C SER A 47 24.66 9.24 -2.19
N VAL A 48 24.23 9.79 -1.06
CA VAL A 48 25.06 10.63 -0.18
C VAL A 48 26.18 9.80 0.48
N ILE A 49 25.88 8.60 0.95
CA ILE A 49 26.88 7.69 1.55
C ILE A 49 27.93 7.33 0.51
N ASP A 50 27.52 6.92 -0.69
CA ASP A 50 28.44 6.51 -1.75
C ASP A 50 29.33 7.65 -2.24
N HIS A 51 28.83 8.89 -2.27
CA HIS A 51 29.60 10.09 -2.55
C HIS A 51 30.78 10.26 -1.57
N PHE A 52 30.52 10.23 -0.26
CA PHE A 52 31.57 10.42 0.75
C PHE A 52 32.46 9.20 0.96
N THR A 53 31.98 8.01 0.66
CA THR A 53 32.77 6.76 0.75
C THR A 53 33.46 6.41 -0.56
N LYS A 54 33.26 7.20 -1.63
CA LYS A 54 33.76 6.93 -3.01
C LYS A 54 33.38 5.53 -3.49
N GLY A 55 32.15 5.11 -3.18
CA GLY A 55 31.61 3.79 -3.56
C GLY A 55 32.20 2.62 -2.78
N LYS A 56 32.95 2.86 -1.66
CA LYS A 56 33.44 1.76 -0.83
C LYS A 56 32.29 0.97 -0.25
N GLU A 57 32.35 -0.35 -0.41
CA GLU A 57 31.39 -1.26 0.17
C GLU A 57 31.39 -1.20 1.70
N LEU A 58 30.21 -1.05 2.28
CA LEU A 58 29.98 -1.02 3.73
C LEU A 58 29.14 -2.22 4.14
N SER A 59 29.35 -2.71 5.36
CA SER A 59 28.44 -3.70 5.92
C SER A 59 27.02 -3.11 6.01
N GLN A 60 25.99 -3.92 5.78
CA GLN A 60 24.59 -3.49 5.82
C GLN A 60 24.22 -2.80 7.16
N PRO A 61 24.68 -3.30 8.33
CA PRO A 61 24.43 -2.61 9.58
C PRO A 61 25.00 -1.19 9.65
N ILE A 62 26.20 -0.95 9.11
CA ILE A 62 26.83 0.38 9.09
C ILE A 62 26.14 1.30 8.07
N ARG A 63 25.78 0.79 6.89
CA ARG A 63 24.99 1.55 5.91
C ARG A 63 23.63 1.96 6.52
N GLY A 64 22.94 1.03 7.20
CA GLY A 64 21.69 1.33 7.90
C GLY A 64 21.87 2.36 9.04
N ALA A 65 22.96 2.30 9.80
CA ALA A 65 23.25 3.32 10.82
C ALA A 65 23.45 4.70 10.17
N LEU A 66 24.17 4.79 9.04
CA LEU A 66 24.34 6.03 8.28
C LEU A 66 23.00 6.56 7.74
N GLN A 67 22.14 5.70 7.20
CA GLN A 67 20.81 6.10 6.74
C GLN A 67 19.97 6.70 7.88
N LEU A 68 19.98 6.09 9.07
CA LEU A 68 19.33 6.64 10.27
C LEU A 68 19.92 7.99 10.70
N GLY A 69 21.25 8.13 10.66
CA GLY A 69 21.95 9.38 10.98
C GLY A 69 21.61 10.50 10.00
N LEU A 70 21.64 10.21 8.70
CA LEU A 70 21.29 11.17 7.65
C LEU A 70 19.82 11.58 7.73
N HIS A 71 18.91 10.65 8.08
CA HIS A 71 17.50 10.96 8.29
C HIS A 71 17.31 11.95 9.43
N GLN A 72 17.99 11.72 10.56
CA GLN A 72 17.97 12.64 11.70
C GLN A 72 18.51 14.03 11.33
N LEU A 73 19.64 14.08 10.60
CA LEU A 73 20.29 15.34 10.20
C LEU A 73 19.43 16.17 9.25
N PHE A 74 18.79 15.54 8.29
CA PHE A 74 18.16 16.26 7.17
C PHE A 74 16.66 16.41 7.26
N ARG A 75 15.97 15.56 8.06
CA ARG A 75 14.51 15.51 8.05
C ARG A 75 13.85 15.51 9.43
N MET A 76 14.63 15.42 10.48
CA MET A 76 14.08 15.45 11.84
C MET A 76 14.54 16.69 12.60
N ARG A 77 13.74 17.08 13.59
CA ARG A 77 14.07 18.19 14.49
C ARG A 77 14.96 17.69 15.66
N VAL A 78 16.11 17.11 15.32
CA VAL A 78 17.09 16.61 16.30
C VAL A 78 18.30 17.54 16.24
N PRO A 79 18.87 17.96 17.39
CA PRO A 79 20.12 18.71 17.38
C PRO A 79 21.23 17.94 16.66
N THR A 80 21.90 18.58 15.72
CA THR A 80 22.93 17.98 14.85
C THR A 80 23.97 17.18 15.63
N HIS A 81 24.47 17.74 16.74
CA HIS A 81 25.49 17.05 17.56
C HIS A 81 24.94 15.77 18.19
N ALA A 82 23.65 15.73 18.57
CA ALA A 82 23.03 14.54 19.13
C ALA A 82 22.84 13.46 18.05
N ALA A 83 22.33 13.83 16.86
CA ALA A 83 22.18 12.92 15.74
C ALA A 83 23.51 12.24 15.36
N ILE A 84 24.60 13.02 15.26
CA ILE A 84 25.93 12.49 14.94
C ILE A 84 26.43 11.59 16.07
N ASN A 85 26.42 12.06 17.33
CA ASN A 85 26.98 11.30 18.47
C ASN A 85 26.23 9.97 18.65
N GLU A 86 24.90 9.95 18.63
CA GLU A 86 24.14 8.72 18.81
C GLU A 86 24.36 7.73 17.65
N THR A 87 24.48 8.22 16.42
CA THR A 87 24.78 7.36 15.27
C THR A 87 26.20 6.79 15.35
N VAL A 88 27.18 7.58 15.76
CA VAL A 88 28.55 7.11 15.99
C VAL A 88 28.63 6.09 17.14
N ASN A 89 27.86 6.31 18.23
CA ASN A 89 27.77 5.36 19.34
C ASN A 89 27.09 4.04 18.88
N LEU A 90 26.08 4.11 18.04
CA LEU A 90 25.48 2.93 17.43
C LEU A 90 26.51 2.18 16.58
N ALA A 91 27.26 2.87 15.72
CA ALA A 91 28.28 2.28 14.89
C ALA A 91 29.42 1.61 15.74
N LYS A 92 29.83 2.23 16.87
CA LYS A 92 30.78 1.63 17.79
C LYS A 92 30.32 0.30 18.38
N ARG A 93 28.99 0.17 18.65
CA ARG A 93 28.43 -1.09 19.18
C ARG A 93 28.33 -2.16 18.09
N ILE A 94 28.10 -1.78 16.84
CA ILE A 94 27.96 -2.71 15.70
C ILE A 94 29.35 -3.15 15.20
N GLU A 95 30.20 -2.17 14.86
CA GLU A 95 31.51 -2.36 14.25
C GLU A 95 32.44 -1.21 14.69
N PRO A 96 33.21 -1.37 15.79
CA PRO A 96 34.00 -0.28 16.37
C PRO A 96 34.95 0.43 15.39
N ARG A 97 35.48 -0.32 14.42
CA ARG A 97 36.39 0.23 13.40
C ARG A 97 35.74 1.18 12.42
N ALA A 98 34.40 1.07 12.23
CA ALA A 98 33.64 1.93 11.33
C ALA A 98 33.25 3.28 11.94
N ALA A 99 33.36 3.46 13.25
CA ALA A 99 32.94 4.67 13.96
C ALA A 99 33.57 5.97 13.43
N GLY A 100 34.86 5.93 13.07
CA GLY A 100 35.58 7.07 12.48
C GLY A 100 35.00 7.45 11.09
N LEU A 101 34.69 6.45 10.26
CA LEU A 101 34.09 6.66 8.96
C LEU A 101 32.66 7.25 9.09
N VAL A 102 31.85 6.68 10.00
CA VAL A 102 30.48 7.17 10.25
C VAL A 102 30.50 8.63 10.68
N ASN A 103 31.39 8.98 11.62
CA ASN A 103 31.56 10.38 12.05
C ASN A 103 31.98 11.29 10.89
N ALA A 104 32.92 10.87 10.05
CA ALA A 104 33.41 11.65 8.92
C ALA A 104 32.31 11.89 7.88
N VAL A 105 31.56 10.85 7.52
CA VAL A 105 30.43 10.95 6.56
C VAL A 105 29.37 11.93 7.08
N LEU A 106 28.91 11.77 8.33
CA LEU A 106 27.84 12.61 8.87
C LEU A 106 28.28 14.08 9.03
N ARG A 107 29.53 14.34 9.48
CA ARG A 107 30.03 15.73 9.60
C ARG A 107 30.23 16.41 8.24
N ASN A 108 30.66 15.66 7.23
CA ASN A 108 30.77 16.19 5.88
C ASN A 108 29.39 16.47 5.29
N ALA A 109 28.44 15.56 5.46
CA ALA A 109 27.05 15.73 5.01
C ALA A 109 26.38 16.95 5.68
N GLU A 110 26.60 17.13 6.98
CA GLU A 110 26.10 18.30 7.71
C GLU A 110 26.72 19.60 7.19
N ARG A 111 28.03 19.64 7.02
CA ARG A 111 28.76 20.83 6.58
C ARG A 111 28.37 21.26 5.17
N GLU A 112 28.15 20.32 4.24
CA GLU A 112 27.78 20.63 2.88
C GLU A 112 26.28 20.95 2.72
N GLY A 113 25.44 20.35 3.55
CA GLY A 113 24.00 20.51 3.50
C GLY A 113 23.33 19.73 2.36
N LEU A 114 22.07 19.30 2.60
CA LEU A 114 21.37 18.42 1.67
C LEU A 114 21.16 19.04 0.30
N GLU A 115 20.79 20.32 0.21
CA GLU A 115 20.47 21.00 -1.04
C GLU A 115 21.66 21.01 -2.00
N LYS A 116 22.86 21.41 -1.49
CA LYS A 116 24.10 21.41 -2.26
C LYS A 116 24.46 19.99 -2.72
N LEU A 117 24.42 19.01 -1.79
CA LEU A 117 24.70 17.61 -2.12
C LEU A 117 23.80 17.08 -3.23
N LEU A 118 22.48 17.35 -3.15
CA LEU A 118 21.54 16.91 -4.18
C LEU A 118 21.80 17.58 -5.53
N SER A 119 22.16 18.87 -5.52
CA SER A 119 22.54 19.57 -6.76
C SER A 119 23.76 18.92 -7.44
N GLU A 120 24.81 18.62 -6.66
CA GLU A 120 26.02 17.97 -7.18
C GLU A 120 25.80 16.53 -7.62
N LEU A 121 25.04 15.75 -6.84
CA LEU A 121 24.74 14.34 -7.11
C LEU A 121 23.83 14.13 -8.34
N THR A 122 23.07 15.15 -8.72
CA THR A 122 22.13 15.06 -9.85
C THR A 122 22.61 15.78 -11.11
N ASP A 123 23.76 16.44 -11.04
CA ASP A 123 24.31 17.14 -12.21
C ASP A 123 24.66 16.17 -13.34
N GLY A 124 24.26 16.53 -14.55
CA GLY A 124 24.49 15.74 -15.77
C GLY A 124 23.73 14.42 -15.87
N LEU A 125 22.84 14.07 -14.91
CA LEU A 125 22.05 12.86 -14.96
C LEU A 125 20.82 13.00 -15.87
N SER A 126 20.34 11.85 -16.40
CA SER A 126 19.03 11.79 -17.05
C SER A 126 17.91 12.13 -16.05
N GLU A 127 16.75 12.61 -16.56
CA GLU A 127 15.64 13.02 -15.72
C GLU A 127 15.22 11.93 -14.72
N SER A 128 15.04 10.68 -15.17
CA SER A 128 14.63 9.57 -14.29
C SER A 128 15.68 9.27 -13.22
N ARG A 129 16.96 9.33 -13.54
CA ARG A 129 18.06 9.17 -12.57
C ARG A 129 18.14 10.33 -11.59
N ARG A 130 17.90 11.55 -12.05
CA ARG A 130 17.80 12.72 -11.18
C ARG A 130 16.64 12.59 -10.21
N LEU A 131 15.45 12.23 -10.69
CA LEU A 131 14.27 12.01 -9.85
C LEU A 131 14.44 10.83 -8.89
N GLU A 132 15.17 9.77 -9.28
CA GLU A 132 15.52 8.65 -8.41
C GLU A 132 16.21 9.12 -7.12
N ILE A 133 17.20 9.99 -7.24
CA ILE A 133 17.91 10.55 -6.10
C ILE A 133 17.03 11.54 -5.34
N LEU A 134 16.38 12.48 -6.04
CA LEU A 134 15.59 13.54 -5.42
C LEU A 134 14.40 13.01 -4.63
N HIS A 135 13.71 11.96 -5.14
CA HIS A 135 12.48 11.44 -4.57
C HIS A 135 12.62 10.00 -4.04
N SER A 136 13.81 9.42 -4.08
CA SER A 136 14.08 8.07 -3.54
C SER A 136 13.13 6.98 -4.11
N HIS A 137 12.91 7.00 -5.42
CA HIS A 137 12.19 5.96 -6.16
C HIS A 137 13.11 5.38 -7.23
N PRO A 138 13.19 4.05 -7.43
CA PRO A 138 13.98 3.48 -8.52
C PRO A 138 13.59 4.04 -9.88
N ALA A 139 14.55 4.30 -10.76
CA ALA A 139 14.31 4.92 -12.06
C ALA A 139 13.25 4.19 -12.89
N TRP A 140 13.26 2.85 -12.89
CA TRP A 140 12.25 2.06 -13.59
C TRP A 140 10.83 2.25 -13.02
N VAL A 141 10.69 2.50 -11.70
CA VAL A 141 9.39 2.83 -11.07
C VAL A 141 8.92 4.19 -11.54
N ILE A 142 9.83 5.18 -11.60
CA ILE A 142 9.52 6.53 -12.09
C ILE A 142 9.03 6.47 -13.54
N ASP A 143 9.70 5.72 -14.41
CA ASP A 143 9.32 5.57 -15.82
C ASP A 143 7.95 4.89 -15.95
N SER A 144 7.67 3.85 -15.16
CA SER A 144 6.36 3.18 -15.13
C SER A 144 5.26 4.10 -14.60
N LEU A 145 5.51 4.88 -13.54
CA LEU A 145 4.55 5.86 -13.00
C LEU A 145 4.27 6.97 -14.00
N ARG A 146 5.29 7.49 -14.70
CA ARG A 146 5.14 8.49 -15.77
C ARG A 146 4.22 7.98 -16.87
N GLU A 147 4.44 6.75 -17.33
CA GLU A 147 3.61 6.15 -18.37
C GLU A 147 2.16 5.96 -17.92
N SER A 148 1.95 5.51 -16.68
CA SER A 148 0.61 5.38 -16.09
C SER A 148 -0.12 6.72 -15.98
N LEU A 149 0.58 7.77 -15.54
CA LEU A 149 0.05 9.13 -15.50
C LEU A 149 -0.24 9.67 -16.91
N ARG A 150 0.65 9.41 -17.88
CA ARG A 150 0.48 9.82 -19.31
C ARG A 150 -0.81 9.24 -19.89
N ILE A 151 -1.06 7.95 -19.64
CA ILE A 151 -2.29 7.28 -20.07
C ILE A 151 -3.52 7.90 -19.39
N ASP A 152 -3.38 8.41 -18.17
CA ASP A 152 -4.46 9.09 -17.42
C ASP A 152 -4.59 10.59 -17.77
N GLY A 153 -3.74 11.11 -18.69
CA GLY A 153 -3.70 12.52 -19.09
C GLY A 153 -3.07 13.45 -18.05
N ARG A 154 -2.24 12.91 -17.15
CA ARG A 154 -1.68 13.56 -15.95
C ARG A 154 -0.16 13.53 -15.86
N GLU A 155 0.55 13.34 -16.97
CA GLU A 155 2.01 13.16 -16.98
C GLU A 155 2.75 14.32 -16.26
N SER A 156 2.24 15.54 -16.35
CA SER A 156 2.81 16.72 -15.68
C SER A 156 2.74 16.65 -14.14
N GLU A 157 1.97 15.72 -13.57
CA GLU A 157 1.79 15.57 -12.13
C GLU A 157 2.77 14.55 -11.50
N LEU A 158 3.75 14.04 -12.27
CA LEU A 158 4.70 13.03 -11.79
C LEU A 158 5.43 13.47 -10.51
N VAL A 159 5.93 14.70 -10.48
CA VAL A 159 6.69 15.21 -9.32
C VAL A 159 5.78 15.31 -8.08
N GLN A 160 4.52 15.75 -8.26
CA GLN A 160 3.53 15.79 -7.17
C GLN A 160 3.26 14.36 -6.63
N LEU A 161 3.11 13.36 -7.51
CA LEU A 161 2.92 11.97 -7.11
C LEU A 161 4.13 11.44 -6.34
N LEU A 162 5.36 11.66 -6.83
CA LEU A 162 6.58 11.21 -6.16
C LEU A 162 6.77 11.89 -4.80
N THR A 163 6.37 13.16 -4.67
CA THR A 163 6.38 13.89 -3.41
C THR A 163 5.38 13.30 -2.43
N ALA A 164 4.11 13.15 -2.85
CA ALA A 164 3.06 12.56 -2.03
C ALA A 164 3.38 11.12 -1.57
N ASN A 165 4.05 10.34 -2.41
CA ASN A 165 4.53 9.00 -2.05
C ASN A 165 5.58 8.99 -0.92
N ASN A 166 6.18 10.14 -0.62
CA ASN A 166 7.15 10.32 0.45
C ASN A 166 6.58 10.98 1.72
N GLU A 167 5.30 11.31 1.72
CA GLU A 167 4.60 11.80 2.89
C GLU A 167 4.23 10.66 3.83
N THR A 168 4.13 10.96 5.12
CA THR A 168 3.59 10.01 6.11
C THR A 168 2.08 9.90 5.89
N PRO A 169 1.54 8.70 5.68
CA PRO A 169 0.11 8.54 5.46
C PRO A 169 -0.67 8.77 6.75
N ASP A 170 -1.83 9.38 6.63
CA ASP A 170 -2.80 9.44 7.72
C ASP A 170 -3.27 8.04 8.14
N THR A 171 -3.70 7.93 9.40
CA THR A 171 -4.30 6.70 9.93
C THR A 171 -5.82 6.77 9.79
N PHE A 172 -6.38 5.80 9.07
CA PHE A 172 -7.82 5.67 8.90
C PHE A 172 -8.33 4.37 9.52
N LEU A 173 -9.48 4.49 10.19
CA LEU A 173 -10.28 3.36 10.63
C LEU A 173 -11.34 3.06 9.58
N ALA A 174 -11.63 1.78 9.39
CA ALA A 174 -12.78 1.31 8.62
C ALA A 174 -13.79 0.69 9.60
N ALA A 175 -15.01 1.21 9.61
CA ALA A 175 -16.15 0.65 10.34
C ALA A 175 -16.92 -0.29 9.41
N SER A 176 -16.83 -1.61 9.64
CA SER A 176 -17.33 -2.61 8.68
C SER A 176 -18.85 -2.77 8.67
N ASP A 177 -19.55 -2.30 9.70
CA ASP A 177 -21.02 -2.35 9.84
C ASP A 177 -21.58 -1.05 10.46
N LYS A 178 -22.90 -0.97 10.56
CA LYS A 178 -23.59 0.22 11.08
C LYS A 178 -23.32 0.45 12.57
N GLU A 179 -23.18 -0.60 13.33
CA GLU A 179 -22.90 -0.59 14.76
C GLU A 179 -21.51 -0.01 15.02
N ALA A 180 -20.51 -0.42 14.24
CA ALA A 180 -19.16 0.12 14.28
C ALA A 180 -19.11 1.61 13.90
N VAL A 181 -19.87 2.02 12.87
CA VAL A 181 -20.03 3.45 12.51
C VAL A 181 -20.61 4.23 13.68
N ALA A 182 -21.71 3.74 14.28
CA ALA A 182 -22.34 4.40 15.42
C ALA A 182 -21.41 4.50 16.64
N ALA A 183 -20.61 3.46 16.88
CA ALA A 183 -19.63 3.45 17.98
C ALA A 183 -18.55 4.52 17.79
N LEU A 184 -18.01 4.70 16.58
CA LEU A 184 -17.00 5.75 16.30
C LEU A 184 -17.59 7.15 16.38
N VAL A 185 -18.81 7.34 15.88
CA VAL A 185 -19.53 8.63 16.01
C VAL A 185 -19.78 8.97 17.48
N ALA A 186 -20.12 7.99 18.32
CA ALA A 186 -20.27 8.19 19.77
C ALA A 186 -18.97 8.59 20.47
N GLN A 187 -17.81 8.31 19.88
CA GLN A 187 -16.50 8.81 20.35
C GLN A 187 -16.16 10.21 19.81
N GLY A 188 -17.09 10.86 19.11
CA GLY A 188 -16.89 12.20 18.54
C GLY A 188 -16.17 12.23 17.20
N LEU A 189 -15.91 11.08 16.58
CA LEU A 189 -15.29 11.01 15.25
C LEU A 189 -16.34 11.25 14.16
N GLN A 190 -15.89 11.80 13.03
CA GLN A 190 -16.70 12.00 11.84
C GLN A 190 -16.18 11.17 10.68
N ALA A 191 -17.09 10.60 9.89
CA ALA A 191 -16.70 9.93 8.67
C ALA A 191 -16.05 10.90 7.69
N THR A 192 -15.06 10.42 6.95
CA THR A 192 -14.36 11.24 5.95
C THR A 192 -15.25 11.48 4.72
N PRO A 193 -15.08 12.61 4.01
CA PRO A 193 -15.81 12.86 2.77
C PRO A 193 -15.58 11.78 1.70
N GLN A 194 -14.40 11.12 1.73
CA GLN A 194 -14.03 10.09 0.76
C GLN A 194 -14.68 8.73 1.03
N SER A 195 -14.99 8.41 2.30
CA SER A 195 -15.56 7.11 2.66
C SER A 195 -16.56 7.22 3.80
N PRO A 196 -17.83 6.81 3.61
CA PRO A 196 -18.86 6.89 4.66
C PRO A 196 -18.61 5.93 5.85
N ILE A 197 -17.63 5.05 5.74
CA ILE A 197 -17.19 4.12 6.80
C ILE A 197 -15.76 4.39 7.25
N GLY A 198 -15.12 5.42 6.69
CA GLY A 198 -13.74 5.81 6.96
C GLY A 198 -13.66 6.93 7.99
N PHE A 199 -12.85 6.76 9.02
CA PHE A 199 -12.65 7.76 10.08
C PHE A 199 -11.17 8.01 10.25
N GLN A 200 -10.75 9.27 10.14
CA GLN A 200 -9.37 9.66 10.40
C GLN A 200 -9.13 9.77 11.91
N VAL A 201 -7.98 9.25 12.34
CA VAL A 201 -7.55 9.37 13.75
C VAL A 201 -6.11 9.85 13.83
N ASP A 202 -5.87 10.73 14.77
CA ASP A 202 -4.55 11.19 15.13
C ASP A 202 -3.98 10.31 16.27
N GLY A 203 -2.73 9.87 16.11
CA GLY A 203 -2.04 9.08 17.12
C GLY A 203 -2.40 7.59 17.15
N ASN A 204 -2.66 7.05 18.36
CA ASN A 204 -2.86 5.61 18.55
C ASN A 204 -4.28 5.16 18.21
N PRO A 205 -4.50 4.28 17.21
CA PRO A 205 -5.84 3.77 16.86
C PRO A 205 -6.36 2.66 17.81
N GLU A 206 -5.51 2.05 18.63
CA GLU A 206 -5.85 0.89 19.48
C GLU A 206 -7.12 1.05 20.32
N PRO A 207 -7.40 2.21 20.97
CA PRO A 207 -8.61 2.37 21.78
C PRO A 207 -9.91 2.16 21.00
N TYR A 208 -9.90 2.42 19.69
CA TYR A 208 -11.08 2.30 18.85
C TYR A 208 -11.31 0.88 18.33
N LEU A 209 -10.25 0.06 18.22
CA LEU A 209 -10.34 -1.28 17.62
C LEU A 209 -11.21 -2.24 18.44
N SER A 210 -11.35 -2.00 19.74
CA SER A 210 -12.17 -2.81 20.65
C SER A 210 -13.66 -2.46 20.62
N LEU A 211 -14.08 -1.39 19.95
CA LEU A 211 -15.47 -0.89 19.97
C LEU A 211 -16.41 -1.64 19.01
N GLY A 212 -15.90 -2.57 18.22
CA GLY A 212 -16.71 -3.34 17.26
C GLY A 212 -15.91 -3.82 16.07
N ASN A 213 -16.57 -4.00 14.93
CA ASN A 213 -15.91 -4.41 13.68
C ASN A 213 -15.16 -3.24 13.03
N ILE A 214 -14.13 -2.75 13.74
CA ILE A 214 -13.30 -1.61 13.36
C ILE A 214 -11.87 -2.07 13.11
N ARG A 215 -11.26 -1.54 12.05
CA ARG A 215 -9.88 -1.88 11.63
C ARG A 215 -9.14 -0.68 11.13
N VAL A 216 -7.81 -0.68 11.24
CA VAL A 216 -6.97 0.25 10.51
C VAL A 216 -6.92 -0.18 9.04
N GLN A 217 -7.44 0.65 8.14
CA GLN A 217 -7.47 0.36 6.71
C GLN A 217 -7.44 1.65 5.88
N ASP A 218 -6.65 1.66 4.81
CA ASP A 218 -6.59 2.78 3.87
C ASP A 218 -7.93 3.04 3.19
N LEU A 219 -8.25 4.31 2.94
CA LEU A 219 -9.51 4.71 2.30
C LEU A 219 -9.68 4.10 0.91
N GLY A 220 -8.62 4.03 0.10
CA GLY A 220 -8.67 3.40 -1.22
C GLY A 220 -9.07 1.92 -1.14
N SER A 221 -8.57 1.19 -0.14
CA SER A 221 -8.96 -0.19 0.12
C SER A 221 -10.42 -0.32 0.59
N GLN A 222 -10.91 0.65 1.39
CA GLN A 222 -12.33 0.72 1.78
C GLN A 222 -13.23 0.96 0.55
N LEU A 223 -12.84 1.88 -0.33
CA LEU A 223 -13.57 2.21 -1.56
C LEU A 223 -13.71 1.01 -2.49
N VAL A 224 -12.66 0.17 -2.62
CA VAL A 224 -12.75 -1.09 -3.38
C VAL A 224 -13.87 -1.98 -2.85
N ALA A 225 -13.92 -2.20 -1.54
CA ALA A 225 -14.97 -3.04 -0.93
C ALA A 225 -16.37 -2.41 -1.07
N LEU A 226 -16.47 -1.09 -0.92
CA LEU A 226 -17.75 -0.37 -1.07
C LEU A 226 -18.25 -0.39 -2.51
N VAL A 227 -17.37 -0.20 -3.50
CA VAL A 227 -17.73 -0.33 -4.94
C VAL A 227 -18.18 -1.75 -5.25
N THR A 228 -17.47 -2.75 -4.72
CA THR A 228 -17.86 -4.15 -4.87
C THR A 228 -19.26 -4.39 -4.31
N ALA A 229 -19.53 -3.93 -3.09
CA ALA A 229 -20.85 -4.04 -2.47
C ALA A 229 -21.95 -3.28 -3.23
N GLY A 230 -21.64 -2.10 -3.81
CA GLY A 230 -22.57 -1.30 -4.61
C GLY A 230 -22.95 -1.93 -5.94
N LEU A 231 -22.11 -2.83 -6.48
CA LEU A 231 -22.36 -3.57 -7.71
C LEU A 231 -22.92 -4.97 -7.46
N ALA A 232 -22.78 -5.48 -6.22
CA ALA A 232 -23.10 -6.85 -5.87
C ALA A 232 -24.60 -7.15 -5.83
N ASN A 233 -24.95 -8.39 -6.19
CA ASN A 233 -26.21 -8.96 -5.73
C ASN A 233 -26.04 -9.35 -4.26
N LEU A 234 -26.40 -8.45 -3.34
CA LEU A 234 -26.20 -8.62 -1.90
C LEU A 234 -27.00 -9.77 -1.27
N SER A 235 -28.02 -10.31 -1.96
CA SER A 235 -28.75 -11.52 -1.53
C SER A 235 -28.20 -12.81 -2.16
N GLY A 236 -27.25 -12.67 -3.09
CA GLY A 236 -26.59 -13.78 -3.76
C GLY A 236 -25.32 -14.25 -3.06
N LYS A 237 -24.54 -15.02 -3.78
CA LYS A 237 -23.26 -15.57 -3.31
C LYS A 237 -22.09 -14.75 -3.82
N THR A 238 -21.32 -14.19 -2.90
CA THR A 238 -20.11 -13.38 -3.18
C THR A 238 -18.85 -14.18 -2.85
N LEU A 239 -17.79 -13.99 -3.65
CA LEU A 239 -16.45 -14.50 -3.37
C LEU A 239 -15.47 -13.32 -3.23
N ASP A 240 -14.70 -13.31 -2.15
CA ASP A 240 -13.44 -12.55 -2.06
C ASP A 240 -12.28 -13.53 -2.35
N MET A 241 -11.75 -13.47 -3.59
CA MET A 241 -10.87 -14.51 -4.13
C MET A 241 -9.44 -14.46 -3.59
N CYS A 242 -8.97 -13.30 -3.13
CA CYS A 242 -7.64 -13.11 -2.54
C CYS A 242 -7.77 -12.33 -1.23
N SER A 243 -8.51 -12.90 -0.29
CA SER A 243 -9.11 -12.20 0.86
C SER A 243 -8.14 -11.72 1.94
N GLY A 244 -6.94 -12.31 2.04
CA GLY A 244 -5.99 -12.00 3.14
C GLY A 244 -5.48 -10.56 3.13
N PRO A 245 -5.49 -9.87 4.26
CA PRO A 245 -5.79 -10.32 5.64
C PRO A 245 -7.23 -10.05 6.12
N GLY A 246 -8.24 -9.95 5.24
CA GLY A 246 -9.66 -9.89 5.62
C GLY A 246 -10.28 -8.50 5.73
N GLY A 247 -9.53 -7.43 5.47
CA GLY A 247 -10.07 -6.07 5.63
C GLY A 247 -11.23 -5.74 4.67
N LYS A 248 -11.14 -6.13 3.39
CA LYS A 248 -12.21 -5.96 2.40
C LYS A 248 -13.36 -6.93 2.67
N SER A 249 -13.03 -8.18 3.02
CA SER A 249 -14.01 -9.21 3.40
C SER A 249 -14.89 -8.78 4.58
N ALA A 250 -14.34 -8.14 5.60
CA ALA A 250 -15.09 -7.63 6.75
C ALA A 250 -16.13 -6.56 6.32
N ILE A 251 -15.75 -5.63 5.46
CA ILE A 251 -16.67 -4.61 4.91
C ILE A 251 -17.76 -5.28 4.07
N LEU A 252 -17.39 -6.20 3.17
CA LEU A 252 -18.35 -6.95 2.35
C LEU A 252 -19.33 -7.73 3.23
N GLN A 253 -18.84 -8.44 4.25
CA GLN A 253 -19.68 -9.17 5.20
C GLN A 253 -20.72 -8.25 5.87
N GLY A 254 -20.29 -7.07 6.35
CA GLY A 254 -21.20 -6.11 6.97
C GLY A 254 -22.32 -5.64 6.04
N ARG A 255 -22.04 -5.53 4.73
CA ARG A 255 -23.03 -5.14 3.72
C ARG A 255 -23.95 -6.29 3.30
N ILE A 256 -23.39 -7.49 3.08
CA ILE A 256 -24.11 -8.67 2.61
C ILE A 256 -25.02 -9.23 3.69
N ARG A 257 -24.59 -9.23 4.97
CA ARG A 257 -25.33 -9.77 6.11
C ARG A 257 -26.75 -9.23 6.23
N THR A 258 -26.94 -7.94 5.96
CA THR A 258 -28.27 -7.29 6.04
C THR A 258 -29.21 -7.69 4.92
N SER A 259 -28.71 -8.30 3.85
CA SER A 259 -29.47 -8.70 2.65
C SER A 259 -29.64 -10.22 2.53
N GLY A 260 -29.11 -11.01 3.49
CA GLY A 260 -29.28 -12.45 3.53
C GLY A 260 -28.43 -13.27 2.56
N GLY A 261 -27.42 -12.66 1.94
CA GLY A 261 -26.47 -13.36 1.05
C GLY A 261 -25.35 -14.09 1.79
N GLU A 262 -24.44 -14.68 1.02
CA GLU A 262 -23.26 -15.41 1.48
C GLU A 262 -21.97 -14.77 1.00
N LEU A 263 -20.90 -14.90 1.79
CA LEU A 263 -19.54 -14.46 1.46
C LEU A 263 -18.55 -15.58 1.68
N ASP A 264 -18.07 -16.20 0.61
CA ASP A 264 -16.90 -17.08 0.66
C ASP A 264 -15.61 -16.25 0.50
N CYS A 265 -14.56 -16.63 1.24
CA CYS A 265 -13.24 -15.98 1.20
C CYS A 265 -12.17 -17.02 0.89
N MET A 266 -11.31 -16.78 -0.11
CA MET A 266 -10.20 -17.66 -0.46
C MET A 266 -8.85 -16.99 -0.15
N GLU A 267 -7.97 -17.74 0.50
CA GLU A 267 -6.58 -17.32 0.77
C GLU A 267 -5.69 -18.57 0.81
N PRO A 268 -4.64 -18.68 -0.02
CA PRO A 268 -3.83 -19.89 -0.10
C PRO A 268 -2.92 -20.12 1.12
N GLN A 269 -2.63 -19.10 1.91
CA GLN A 269 -1.73 -19.20 3.05
C GLN A 269 -2.50 -19.31 4.36
N GLU A 270 -2.37 -20.45 5.07
CA GLU A 270 -3.12 -20.71 6.32
C GLU A 270 -3.00 -19.56 7.34
N HIS A 271 -1.78 -19.05 7.59
CA HIS A 271 -1.60 -17.97 8.56
C HIS A 271 -2.30 -16.66 8.16
N ARG A 272 -2.54 -16.43 6.86
CA ARG A 272 -3.32 -15.28 6.38
C ARG A 272 -4.82 -15.58 6.38
N ALA A 273 -5.21 -16.82 6.10
CA ALA A 273 -6.59 -17.25 6.21
C ALA A 273 -7.09 -17.15 7.67
N GLU A 274 -6.21 -17.39 8.66
CA GLU A 274 -6.54 -17.14 10.06
C GLU A 274 -6.85 -15.67 10.33
N LEU A 275 -6.08 -14.74 9.78
CA LEU A 275 -6.38 -13.31 9.88
C LEU A 275 -7.72 -12.95 9.21
N VAL A 276 -8.11 -13.66 8.13
CA VAL A 276 -9.45 -13.51 7.53
C VAL A 276 -10.53 -13.99 8.49
N ARG A 277 -10.36 -15.16 9.14
CA ARG A 277 -11.30 -15.66 10.16
C ARG A 277 -11.47 -14.68 11.31
N GLU A 278 -10.36 -14.15 11.84
CA GLU A 278 -10.38 -13.09 12.85
C GLU A 278 -11.12 -11.83 12.34
N ALA A 279 -10.92 -11.50 11.06
CA ALA A 279 -11.55 -10.35 10.43
C ALA A 279 -13.07 -10.49 10.32
N LEU A 280 -13.56 -11.66 10.03
CA LEU A 280 -14.99 -11.97 9.91
C LEU A 280 -15.67 -12.21 11.27
N GLY A 281 -14.89 -12.48 12.32
CA GLY A 281 -15.39 -12.71 13.68
C GLY A 281 -16.07 -14.07 13.87
N VAL A 282 -16.79 -14.18 14.98
CA VAL A 282 -17.36 -15.47 15.44
C VAL A 282 -18.54 -16.00 14.61
N ASN A 283 -19.19 -15.16 13.82
CA ASN A 283 -20.37 -15.51 13.04
C ASN A 283 -20.19 -15.11 11.55
N PRO A 284 -19.30 -15.79 10.81
CA PRO A 284 -19.14 -15.53 9.37
C PRO A 284 -20.42 -15.92 8.61
N ILE A 285 -20.70 -15.22 7.49
CA ILE A 285 -21.86 -15.52 6.62
C ILE A 285 -21.49 -16.44 5.44
N GLY A 286 -20.34 -17.09 5.50
CA GLY A 286 -19.83 -18.01 4.48
C GLY A 286 -18.58 -18.71 4.98
N ARG A 287 -17.76 -19.19 4.06
CA ARG A 287 -16.60 -20.02 4.34
C ARG A 287 -15.28 -19.27 4.15
N VAL A 288 -14.28 -19.60 4.97
CA VAL A 288 -12.88 -19.25 4.70
C VAL A 288 -12.18 -20.49 4.16
N ILE A 289 -11.82 -20.45 2.89
CA ILE A 289 -11.29 -21.59 2.11
C ILE A 289 -9.77 -21.38 1.95
N VAL A 290 -8.98 -22.30 2.48
CA VAL A 290 -7.52 -22.28 2.32
C VAL A 290 -7.16 -22.97 1.01
N ALA A 291 -7.19 -22.19 -0.05
CA ALA A 291 -6.88 -22.65 -1.40
C ALA A 291 -6.50 -21.44 -2.29
N PRO A 292 -5.74 -21.66 -3.37
CA PRO A 292 -5.52 -20.64 -4.37
C PRO A 292 -6.82 -20.34 -5.12
N GLY A 293 -7.01 -19.07 -5.51
CA GLY A 293 -8.21 -18.60 -6.21
C GLY A 293 -8.54 -19.36 -7.51
N GLN A 294 -7.51 -19.94 -8.15
CA GLN A 294 -7.68 -20.80 -9.33
C GLN A 294 -8.54 -22.05 -9.07
N GLN A 295 -8.77 -22.42 -7.81
CA GLN A 295 -9.61 -23.55 -7.41
C GLN A 295 -11.04 -23.15 -7.04
N ALA A 296 -11.46 -21.93 -7.36
CA ALA A 296 -12.85 -21.50 -7.13
C ALA A 296 -13.85 -22.32 -7.93
N ASP A 297 -14.98 -22.68 -7.32
CA ASP A 297 -16.01 -23.51 -7.94
C ASP A 297 -16.61 -22.81 -9.18
N PRO A 298 -16.64 -23.46 -10.36
CA PRO A 298 -17.20 -22.84 -11.59
C PRO A 298 -18.68 -22.49 -11.45
N ASN A 299 -19.10 -21.37 -12.08
CA ASN A 299 -20.49 -20.87 -12.14
C ASN A 299 -21.19 -20.83 -10.77
N SER A 300 -20.44 -20.46 -9.71
CA SER A 300 -20.94 -20.56 -8.34
C SER A 300 -21.24 -19.21 -7.70
N TYR A 301 -20.72 -18.10 -8.25
CA TYR A 301 -20.78 -16.80 -7.60
C TYR A 301 -21.49 -15.76 -8.44
N ASP A 302 -22.34 -14.97 -7.78
CA ASP A 302 -23.04 -13.84 -8.40
C ASP A 302 -22.15 -12.59 -8.43
N THR A 303 -21.24 -12.49 -7.46
CA THR A 303 -20.25 -11.39 -7.36
C THR A 303 -18.91 -11.94 -6.96
N ILE A 304 -17.84 -11.45 -7.58
CA ILE A 304 -16.47 -11.78 -7.22
C ILE A 304 -15.69 -10.49 -7.00
N LEU A 305 -15.01 -10.37 -5.87
CA LEU A 305 -13.92 -9.44 -5.67
C LEU A 305 -12.60 -10.17 -5.89
N LEU A 306 -11.82 -9.70 -6.83
CA LEU A 306 -10.43 -10.11 -7.04
C LEU A 306 -9.51 -8.95 -6.67
N ASP A 307 -9.14 -8.83 -5.39
CA ASP A 307 -8.04 -7.95 -4.93
C ASP A 307 -6.71 -8.65 -5.24
N ALA A 308 -6.24 -8.49 -6.49
CA ALA A 308 -5.21 -9.33 -7.05
C ALA A 308 -3.83 -9.08 -6.40
N PRO A 309 -3.02 -10.13 -6.20
CA PRO A 309 -1.64 -9.97 -5.80
C PRO A 309 -0.89 -9.13 -6.84
N CYS A 310 -0.19 -8.09 -6.38
CA CYS A 310 0.47 -7.11 -7.24
C CYS A 310 1.80 -6.64 -6.65
N SER A 311 2.49 -5.74 -7.36
CA SER A 311 3.74 -5.14 -6.87
C SER A 311 3.59 -4.39 -5.54
N GLY A 312 2.40 -3.86 -5.26
CA GLY A 312 2.13 -3.03 -4.08
C GLY A 312 2.72 -1.62 -4.17
N LEU A 313 3.11 -1.17 -5.37
CA LEU A 313 3.73 0.15 -5.58
C LEU A 313 2.76 1.31 -5.37
N GLY A 314 1.48 1.06 -5.24
CA GLY A 314 0.48 2.05 -4.83
C GLY A 314 0.45 2.32 -3.33
N SER A 315 1.03 1.43 -2.49
CA SER A 315 1.02 1.54 -1.03
C SER A 315 2.39 1.87 -0.41
N VAL A 316 3.27 2.50 -1.18
CA VAL A 316 4.67 2.80 -0.78
C VAL A 316 4.79 3.76 0.41
N ARG A 317 3.77 4.55 0.71
CA ARG A 317 3.75 5.38 1.92
C ARG A 317 3.76 4.54 3.19
N ARG A 318 3.00 3.42 3.18
CA ARG A 318 2.83 2.48 4.30
C ARG A 318 3.87 1.36 4.32
N LYS A 319 4.45 1.06 3.15
CA LYS A 319 5.45 0.00 2.94
C LYS A 319 6.59 0.56 2.09
N PRO A 320 7.39 1.52 2.62
CA PRO A 320 8.40 2.24 1.82
C PRO A 320 9.43 1.31 1.19
N GLU A 321 9.76 0.20 1.84
CA GLU A 321 10.68 -0.82 1.33
C GLU A 321 10.17 -1.53 0.06
N SER A 322 8.87 -1.51 -0.22
CA SER A 322 8.31 -2.16 -1.42
C SER A 322 8.94 -1.64 -2.69
N ARG A 323 9.21 -0.31 -2.77
CA ARG A 323 9.82 0.31 -3.94
C ARG A 323 11.24 -0.17 -4.23
N HIS A 324 11.97 -0.60 -3.20
CA HIS A 324 13.36 -1.04 -3.31
C HIS A 324 13.48 -2.56 -3.53
N ARG A 325 12.50 -3.32 -3.05
CA ARG A 325 12.48 -4.80 -3.15
C ARG A 325 12.01 -5.31 -4.49
N LYS A 326 11.10 -4.57 -5.12
CA LYS A 326 10.55 -4.98 -6.41
C LYS A 326 11.55 -4.70 -7.53
N LYS A 327 11.65 -5.67 -8.43
CA LYS A 327 12.46 -5.55 -9.65
C LYS A 327 11.52 -5.55 -10.86
N GLN A 328 11.85 -4.78 -11.87
CA GLN A 328 11.06 -4.74 -13.11
C GLN A 328 10.84 -6.13 -13.71
N SER A 329 11.85 -7.01 -13.63
CA SER A 329 11.76 -8.40 -14.10
C SER A 329 10.70 -9.25 -13.39
N GLN A 330 10.25 -8.87 -12.19
CA GLN A 330 9.22 -9.58 -11.45
C GLN A 330 7.79 -9.19 -11.88
N LEU A 331 7.62 -8.08 -12.61
CA LEU A 331 6.30 -7.65 -13.07
C LEU A 331 5.65 -8.67 -13.99
N ALA A 332 6.42 -9.29 -14.89
CA ALA A 332 5.90 -10.30 -15.80
C ALA A 332 5.29 -11.50 -15.06
N SER A 333 5.93 -11.98 -13.99
CA SER A 333 5.41 -13.10 -13.20
C SER A 333 4.15 -12.72 -12.42
N LEU A 334 4.09 -11.52 -11.83
CA LEU A 334 2.90 -11.01 -11.16
C LEU A 334 1.73 -10.86 -12.14
N SER A 335 1.99 -10.32 -13.31
CA SER A 335 1.01 -10.14 -14.38
C SER A 335 0.46 -11.48 -14.89
N SER A 336 1.29 -12.53 -14.95
CA SER A 336 0.84 -13.90 -15.27
C SER A 336 -0.15 -14.42 -14.22
N VAL A 337 0.19 -14.29 -12.94
CA VAL A 337 -0.69 -14.72 -11.85
C VAL A 337 -2.03 -13.95 -11.87
N GLN A 338 -1.98 -12.64 -12.14
CA GLN A 338 -3.20 -11.82 -12.25
C GLN A 338 -4.11 -12.28 -13.38
N ARG A 339 -3.54 -12.62 -14.56
CA ARG A 339 -4.31 -13.19 -15.69
C ARG A 339 -4.92 -14.55 -15.35
N GLU A 340 -4.16 -15.44 -14.70
CA GLU A 340 -4.69 -16.73 -14.25
C GLU A 340 -5.86 -16.58 -13.27
N LEU A 341 -5.75 -15.64 -12.32
CA LEU A 341 -6.83 -15.35 -11.37
C LEU A 341 -8.05 -14.70 -12.05
N LEU A 342 -7.85 -13.83 -13.04
CA LEU A 342 -8.94 -13.28 -13.84
C LEU A 342 -9.69 -14.38 -14.63
N GLU A 343 -8.96 -15.33 -15.23
CA GLU A 343 -9.55 -16.49 -15.92
C GLU A 343 -10.35 -17.37 -14.95
N ALA A 344 -9.79 -17.64 -13.76
CA ALA A 344 -10.48 -18.40 -12.72
C ALA A 344 -11.74 -17.66 -12.22
N SER A 345 -11.67 -16.34 -12.07
CA SER A 345 -12.80 -15.50 -11.70
C SER A 345 -13.91 -15.57 -12.76
N TYR A 346 -13.54 -15.47 -14.05
CA TYR A 346 -14.49 -15.62 -15.15
C TYR A 346 -15.19 -16.99 -15.15
N ALA A 347 -14.43 -18.07 -14.91
CA ALA A 347 -14.98 -19.42 -14.85
C ALA A 347 -15.92 -19.61 -13.63
N ALA A 348 -15.59 -18.99 -12.49
CA ALA A 348 -16.37 -19.07 -11.26
C ALA A 348 -17.62 -18.17 -11.26
N LEU A 349 -17.65 -17.15 -12.12
CA LEU A 349 -18.74 -16.18 -12.22
C LEU A 349 -19.93 -16.75 -12.98
N LYS A 350 -21.14 -16.62 -12.41
CA LYS A 350 -22.41 -16.94 -13.08
C LYS A 350 -22.71 -15.96 -14.22
N SER A 351 -23.58 -16.37 -15.17
CA SER A 351 -24.16 -15.44 -16.13
C SER A 351 -24.96 -14.35 -15.39
N GLY A 352 -24.84 -13.10 -15.83
CA GLY A 352 -25.37 -11.91 -15.16
C GLY A 352 -24.51 -11.41 -13.99
N GLY A 353 -23.54 -12.18 -13.54
CA GLY A 353 -22.67 -11.86 -12.40
C GLY A 353 -21.67 -10.74 -12.69
N VAL A 354 -21.09 -10.19 -11.62
CA VAL A 354 -20.13 -9.08 -11.66
C VAL A 354 -18.82 -9.48 -11.00
N LEU A 355 -17.71 -9.29 -11.73
CA LEU A 355 -16.36 -9.39 -11.24
C LEU A 355 -15.78 -7.99 -11.01
N VAL A 356 -15.33 -7.68 -9.81
CA VAL A 356 -14.55 -6.47 -9.49
C VAL A 356 -13.10 -6.87 -9.33
N TYR A 357 -12.26 -6.35 -10.22
CA TYR A 357 -10.80 -6.49 -10.17
C TYR A 357 -10.21 -5.25 -9.51
N ALA A 358 -9.30 -5.44 -8.57
CA ALA A 358 -8.59 -4.36 -7.90
C ALA A 358 -7.10 -4.71 -7.68
N THR A 359 -6.25 -3.69 -7.69
CA THR A 359 -4.84 -3.79 -7.30
C THR A 359 -4.40 -2.55 -6.53
N CYS A 360 -3.49 -2.71 -5.57
CA CYS A 360 -2.76 -1.59 -4.95
C CYS A 360 -1.50 -1.25 -5.76
N SER A 361 -1.69 -1.06 -7.06
CA SER A 361 -0.64 -0.69 -8.02
C SER A 361 -1.21 0.27 -9.06
N PRO A 362 -0.49 1.31 -9.47
CA PRO A 362 -0.86 2.14 -10.59
C PRO A 362 -0.25 1.68 -11.93
N LEU A 363 0.56 0.60 -11.94
CA LEU A 363 1.31 0.18 -13.13
C LEU A 363 0.38 -0.42 -14.19
N ILE A 364 0.59 -0.08 -15.44
CA ILE A 364 -0.25 -0.50 -16.58
C ILE A 364 -0.31 -2.01 -16.71
N GLU A 365 0.81 -2.68 -16.49
CA GLU A 365 0.96 -4.14 -16.56
C GLU A 365 0.11 -4.87 -15.51
N GLU A 366 -0.27 -4.19 -14.42
CA GLU A 366 -1.05 -4.75 -13.32
C GLU A 366 -2.48 -4.18 -13.24
N THR A 367 -2.83 -3.27 -14.16
CA THR A 367 -4.11 -2.54 -14.14
C THR A 367 -4.86 -2.68 -15.46
N ILE A 368 -4.52 -1.88 -16.45
CA ILE A 368 -5.22 -1.77 -17.73
C ILE A 368 -5.01 -3.01 -18.59
N THR A 369 -3.75 -3.47 -18.70
CA THR A 369 -3.39 -4.58 -19.57
C THR A 369 -4.14 -5.87 -19.24
N PRO A 370 -4.20 -6.37 -17.99
CA PRO A 370 -4.96 -7.58 -17.66
C PRO A 370 -6.46 -7.48 -18.00
N ILE A 371 -7.04 -6.28 -17.84
CA ILE A 371 -8.45 -6.05 -18.16
C ILE A 371 -8.69 -6.06 -19.67
N GLN A 372 -7.80 -5.45 -20.45
CA GLN A 372 -7.88 -5.50 -21.91
C GLN A 372 -7.74 -6.92 -22.45
N ASP A 373 -6.79 -7.70 -21.88
CA ASP A 373 -6.53 -9.08 -22.29
C ASP A 373 -7.75 -9.97 -22.07
N ILE A 374 -8.38 -9.91 -20.88
CA ILE A 374 -9.55 -10.75 -20.59
C ILE A 374 -10.77 -10.35 -21.41
N LEU A 375 -10.99 -9.07 -21.65
CA LEU A 375 -12.08 -8.57 -22.51
C LEU A 375 -11.89 -8.96 -23.97
N ALA A 376 -10.66 -9.01 -24.46
CA ALA A 376 -10.36 -9.46 -25.81
C ALA A 376 -10.63 -10.97 -26.00
N LYS A 377 -10.41 -11.76 -24.94
CA LYS A 377 -10.59 -13.20 -24.94
C LYS A 377 -12.06 -13.64 -24.77
N HIS A 378 -12.84 -12.96 -23.95
CA HIS A 378 -14.21 -13.31 -23.57
C HIS A 378 -15.20 -12.26 -24.05
N GLN A 379 -15.88 -12.52 -25.19
CA GLN A 379 -16.82 -11.58 -25.83
C GLN A 379 -18.14 -11.40 -25.05
N ASP A 380 -18.42 -12.29 -24.11
CA ASP A 380 -19.56 -12.22 -23.19
C ASP A 380 -19.26 -11.39 -21.93
N LEU A 381 -18.02 -10.89 -21.77
CA LEU A 381 -17.69 -9.89 -20.74
C LEU A 381 -17.88 -8.48 -21.27
N GLU A 382 -18.43 -7.61 -20.44
CA GLU A 382 -18.49 -6.18 -20.70
C GLU A 382 -17.93 -5.36 -19.54
N LEU A 383 -17.22 -4.28 -19.86
CA LEU A 383 -16.66 -3.35 -18.87
C LEU A 383 -17.77 -2.44 -18.33
N VAL A 384 -18.03 -2.52 -17.03
CA VAL A 384 -19.01 -1.69 -16.31
C VAL A 384 -18.40 -0.32 -15.98
N ASP A 385 -19.17 0.75 -16.13
CA ASP A 385 -18.75 2.08 -15.67
C ASP A 385 -18.87 2.19 -14.15
N LEU A 386 -17.73 2.42 -13.48
CA LEU A 386 -17.65 2.53 -12.02
C LEU A 386 -18.00 3.92 -11.49
N LYS A 387 -18.04 4.96 -12.34
CA LYS A 387 -18.28 6.33 -11.89
C LYS A 387 -19.61 6.53 -11.19
N PRO A 388 -20.75 5.97 -11.67
CA PRO A 388 -22.03 6.14 -10.98
C PRO A 388 -21.99 5.62 -9.55
N VAL A 389 -21.54 4.37 -9.34
CA VAL A 389 -21.48 3.76 -8.00
C VAL A 389 -20.47 4.49 -7.09
N MET A 390 -19.33 4.91 -7.64
CA MET A 390 -18.37 5.68 -6.85
C MET A 390 -18.92 7.05 -6.44
N LYS A 391 -19.69 7.71 -7.30
CA LYS A 391 -20.32 8.99 -6.99
C LYS A 391 -21.37 8.88 -5.87
N GLU A 392 -22.06 7.75 -5.77
CA GLU A 392 -22.95 7.49 -4.63
C GLU A 392 -22.21 7.28 -3.32
N ILE A 393 -21.00 6.67 -3.37
CA ILE A 393 -20.17 6.38 -2.20
C ILE A 393 -19.41 7.63 -1.76
N SER A 394 -18.80 8.36 -2.72
CA SER A 394 -17.90 9.49 -2.51
C SER A 394 -18.19 10.57 -3.57
N PRO A 395 -19.20 11.44 -3.35
CA PRO A 395 -19.69 12.39 -4.36
C PRO A 395 -18.63 13.38 -4.86
N ASP A 396 -17.71 13.76 -3.97
CA ASP A 396 -16.69 14.79 -4.23
C ASP A 396 -15.36 14.21 -4.75
N LEU A 397 -15.28 12.89 -4.97
CA LEU A 397 -14.04 12.27 -5.43
C LEU A 397 -13.78 12.61 -6.90
N HIS A 398 -12.61 13.20 -7.16
CA HIS A 398 -12.20 13.55 -8.52
C HIS A 398 -11.82 12.32 -9.33
N LEU A 399 -12.63 11.99 -10.34
CA LEU A 399 -12.41 10.83 -11.21
C LEU A 399 -12.10 11.25 -12.64
N ASN A 400 -11.31 10.44 -13.35
CA ASN A 400 -11.10 10.59 -14.78
C ASN A 400 -12.40 10.27 -15.54
N GLN A 401 -13.00 11.27 -16.18
CA GLN A 401 -14.29 11.15 -16.85
C GLN A 401 -14.25 10.33 -18.15
N SER A 402 -13.08 10.20 -18.76
CA SER A 402 -12.91 9.47 -20.03
C SER A 402 -12.89 7.94 -19.87
N ARG A 403 -12.81 7.43 -18.63
CA ARG A 403 -12.66 6.00 -18.35
C ARG A 403 -13.84 5.42 -17.58
N LYS A 404 -14.11 4.15 -17.82
CA LYS A 404 -15.04 3.34 -17.01
C LYS A 404 -14.39 2.76 -15.76
N THR A 405 -13.05 2.59 -15.78
CA THR A 405 -12.23 2.14 -14.64
C THR A 405 -11.87 3.32 -13.75
N ILE A 406 -11.49 3.04 -12.50
CA ILE A 406 -11.02 4.05 -11.56
C ILE A 406 -9.57 3.78 -11.20
N GLN A 407 -8.74 4.81 -11.31
CA GLN A 407 -7.40 4.87 -10.72
C GLN A 407 -7.39 5.95 -9.65
N LEU A 408 -7.18 5.54 -8.40
CA LEU A 408 -6.89 6.47 -7.31
C LEU A 408 -5.40 6.80 -7.31
N TRP A 409 -5.09 8.08 -7.20
CA TRP A 409 -3.73 8.60 -7.15
C TRP A 409 -3.42 9.19 -5.79
N THR A 410 -2.26 8.88 -5.22
CA THR A 410 -1.86 9.32 -3.88
C THR A 410 -1.95 10.83 -3.70
N HIS A 411 -1.43 11.59 -4.68
CA HIS A 411 -1.37 13.06 -4.64
C HIS A 411 -2.71 13.76 -4.84
N LEU A 412 -3.70 13.07 -5.44
CA LEU A 412 -5.03 13.63 -5.70
C LEU A 412 -6.06 13.25 -4.64
N HIS A 413 -5.98 12.04 -4.15
CA HIS A 413 -7.04 11.46 -3.32
C HIS A 413 -6.64 11.25 -1.86
N GLY A 414 -5.34 11.44 -1.52
CA GLY A 414 -4.82 11.20 -0.16
C GLY A 414 -4.79 9.72 0.25
N THR A 415 -5.17 8.80 -0.65
CA THR A 415 -5.24 7.35 -0.42
C THR A 415 -4.00 6.63 -0.93
N ASP A 416 -3.88 5.34 -0.67
CA ASP A 416 -3.01 4.47 -1.48
C ASP A 416 -3.49 4.48 -2.94
N ALA A 417 -2.57 4.36 -3.90
CA ALA A 417 -2.95 4.30 -5.30
C ALA A 417 -3.59 2.93 -5.60
N MET A 418 -4.92 2.94 -5.74
CA MET A 418 -5.72 1.76 -6.04
C MET A 418 -6.30 1.84 -7.44
N PHE A 419 -6.25 0.74 -8.16
CA PHE A 419 -6.98 0.56 -9.42
C PHE A 419 -8.21 -0.31 -9.20
N MET A 420 -9.30 0.02 -9.91
CA MET A 420 -10.55 -0.75 -9.90
C MET A 420 -11.12 -0.85 -11.31
N ALA A 421 -11.56 -2.05 -11.69
CA ALA A 421 -12.35 -2.32 -12.90
C ALA A 421 -13.46 -3.30 -12.55
N ALA A 422 -14.64 -3.16 -13.15
CA ALA A 422 -15.71 -4.14 -13.00
C ALA A 422 -16.10 -4.70 -14.36
N LEU A 423 -16.29 -6.02 -14.40
CA LEU A 423 -16.67 -6.79 -15.57
C LEU A 423 -17.98 -7.53 -15.30
N ARG A 424 -18.94 -7.43 -16.21
CA ARG A 424 -20.21 -8.17 -16.14
C ARG A 424 -20.19 -9.29 -17.16
N LYS A 425 -20.51 -10.50 -16.74
CA LYS A 425 -20.71 -11.65 -17.64
C LYS A 425 -22.16 -11.64 -18.15
N LYS A 426 -22.36 -11.67 -19.47
CA LYS A 426 -23.68 -11.70 -20.10
C LYS A 426 -24.36 -13.04 -19.94
#